data_8a6d00e2681e136aea586697e8d39d20
#
_entry.id   8a6d00e2681e136aea586697e8d39d20
#
_cell.length_a   1.000
_cell.length_b   1.000
_cell.length_c   1.000
_cell.angle_alpha   90.00
_cell.angle_beta   90.00
_cell.angle_gamma   90.00
#
_symmetry.space_group_name_H-M   'P 1'
#
loop_
_entity.id
_entity.type
_entity.pdbx_description
1 polymer ?
#
loop_
_entity_poly.entity_id
_entity_poly.type
_entity_poly.pdbx_seq_one_letter_code
_entity_poly.pdbx_strand_id
1 'polypeptide(L)'
;VSFNLNLPEGNTVSNVLASLKLKSGTLIKSEDFSAKYYGSPINDWKGSLIDITPQKRYMINVAEKDTICMKGSPYLTEEFPITISPGWNWVGYVPSTGMTVTQAFRGLTPLNGDIIKSQTLFAQYVAGIGWIGNLNFLEPLKGYLLKISNAGTLVYPTSTGNRPIEAISPEALAAQAIQEAPMTFDF
;
A
#
# COMPACT_ATOMS: atom_id res chain seq x y z
N VAL A 1 2.06 -6.27 -0.57
CA VAL A 1 2.21 -5.00 -1.32
C VAL A 1 1.03 -4.08 -1.05
N SER A 2 1.14 -2.82 -1.39
CA SER A 2 0.05 -1.85 -1.58
C SER A 2 0.32 -1.04 -2.84
N PHE A 3 -0.69 -0.32 -3.31
CA PHE A 3 -0.58 0.48 -4.53
C PHE A 3 -1.00 1.91 -4.21
N ASN A 4 -0.10 2.86 -4.36
CA ASN A 4 -0.28 4.25 -3.96
C ASN A 4 -0.35 5.24 -5.14
N LEU A 5 -0.66 4.75 -6.34
CA LEU A 5 -0.83 5.56 -7.55
C LEU A 5 -2.26 5.42 -8.09
N ASN A 6 -2.82 6.53 -8.50
CA ASN A 6 -4.05 6.59 -9.30
C ASN A 6 -3.70 6.51 -10.77
N LEU A 7 -4.10 5.45 -11.45
CA LEU A 7 -3.82 5.20 -12.86
C LEU A 7 -4.84 5.94 -13.75
N PRO A 8 -4.43 6.51 -14.87
CA PRO A 8 -5.36 7.19 -15.81
C PRO A 8 -6.48 6.28 -16.32
N GLU A 9 -6.19 4.99 -16.53
CA GLU A 9 -7.14 3.99 -17.01
C GLU A 9 -8.01 3.39 -15.89
N GLY A 10 -7.84 3.87 -14.67
CA GLY A 10 -8.48 3.33 -13.46
C GLY A 10 -7.71 2.17 -12.83
N ASN A 11 -8.00 1.92 -11.56
CA ASN A 11 -7.24 0.99 -10.72
C ASN A 11 -7.88 -0.39 -10.63
N THR A 12 -8.37 -0.94 -11.74
CA THR A 12 -8.80 -2.35 -11.78
C THR A 12 -7.62 -3.30 -11.61
N VAL A 13 -7.87 -4.52 -11.16
CA VAL A 13 -6.82 -5.57 -11.08
C VAL A 13 -6.10 -5.74 -12.42
N SER A 14 -6.85 -5.71 -13.53
CA SER A 14 -6.28 -5.82 -14.87
C SER A 14 -5.31 -4.69 -15.21
N ASN A 15 -5.67 -3.44 -14.91
CA ASN A 15 -4.86 -2.28 -15.22
C ASN A 15 -3.60 -2.22 -14.35
N VAL A 16 -3.75 -2.44 -13.04
CA VAL A 16 -2.64 -2.41 -12.08
C VAL A 16 -1.61 -3.50 -12.36
N LEU A 17 -2.06 -4.69 -12.81
CA LEU A 17 -1.19 -5.83 -13.09
C LEU A 17 -0.90 -6.04 -14.59
N ALA A 18 -1.23 -5.06 -15.44
CA ALA A 18 -1.10 -5.16 -16.90
C ALA A 18 0.34 -5.43 -17.38
N SER A 19 1.34 -4.97 -16.64
CA SER A 19 2.75 -5.16 -16.99
C SER A 19 3.29 -6.56 -16.68
N LEU A 20 2.56 -7.36 -15.89
CA LEU A 20 2.99 -8.72 -15.53
C LEU A 20 2.80 -9.69 -16.71
N LYS A 21 3.73 -10.64 -16.84
CA LYS A 21 3.60 -11.82 -17.69
C LYS A 21 2.64 -12.82 -17.04
N LEU A 22 1.35 -12.53 -17.14
CA LEU A 22 0.32 -13.29 -16.46
C LEU A 22 0.28 -14.75 -16.93
N LYS A 23 0.32 -15.68 -15.98
CA LYS A 23 0.10 -17.11 -16.21
C LYS A 23 -1.19 -17.54 -15.51
N SER A 24 -1.84 -18.56 -16.09
CA SER A 24 -3.02 -19.16 -15.45
C SER A 24 -2.70 -19.59 -14.02
N GLY A 25 -3.52 -19.16 -13.07
CA GLY A 25 -3.29 -19.42 -11.65
C GLY A 25 -2.66 -18.24 -10.87
N THR A 26 -2.18 -17.18 -11.56
CA THR A 26 -1.79 -15.95 -10.87
C THR A 26 -2.95 -15.45 -10.01
N LEU A 27 -2.67 -15.17 -8.73
CA LEU A 27 -3.67 -14.83 -7.73
C LEU A 27 -3.31 -13.50 -7.07
N ILE A 28 -4.29 -12.62 -6.91
CA ILE A 28 -4.22 -11.47 -6.03
C ILE A 28 -5.34 -11.54 -4.99
N LYS A 29 -5.03 -11.17 -3.74
CA LYS A 29 -6.03 -11.07 -2.68
C LYS A 29 -5.77 -9.91 -1.75
N SER A 30 -6.85 -9.30 -1.26
CA SER A 30 -6.89 -8.44 -0.09
C SER A 30 -7.34 -9.24 1.13
N GLU A 31 -7.73 -8.57 2.20
CA GLU A 31 -8.29 -9.20 3.40
C GLU A 31 -9.59 -9.95 3.09
N ASP A 32 -10.50 -9.34 2.32
CA ASP A 32 -11.86 -9.82 2.09
C ASP A 32 -12.11 -10.37 0.69
N PHE A 33 -11.30 -9.97 -0.30
CA PHE A 33 -11.55 -10.24 -1.72
C PHE A 33 -10.34 -10.86 -2.42
N SER A 34 -10.61 -11.60 -3.48
CA SER A 34 -9.56 -12.18 -4.31
C SER A 34 -9.94 -12.23 -5.79
N ALA A 35 -8.94 -12.25 -6.65
CA ALA A 35 -9.09 -12.51 -8.07
C ALA A 35 -7.98 -13.46 -8.56
N LYS A 36 -8.34 -14.38 -9.43
CA LYS A 36 -7.44 -15.34 -10.07
C LYS A 36 -7.46 -15.13 -11.58
N TYR A 37 -6.28 -15.11 -12.18
CA TYR A 37 -6.15 -15.03 -13.61
C TYR A 37 -6.29 -16.40 -14.25
N TYR A 38 -7.11 -16.49 -15.28
CA TYR A 38 -7.29 -17.65 -16.13
C TYR A 38 -6.70 -17.37 -17.51
N GLY A 39 -5.70 -18.13 -17.89
CA GLY A 39 -5.09 -18.05 -19.23
C GLY A 39 -6.05 -18.51 -20.33
N SER A 40 -5.47 -18.80 -21.53
CA SER A 40 -6.24 -19.27 -22.68
C SER A 40 -7.21 -20.42 -22.32
N PRO A 41 -8.47 -20.42 -22.81
CA PRO A 41 -9.05 -19.45 -23.76
C PRO A 41 -9.64 -18.18 -23.10
N ILE A 42 -9.71 -18.11 -21.77
CA ILE A 42 -10.41 -17.04 -21.04
C ILE A 42 -9.60 -15.73 -21.08
N ASN A 43 -8.29 -15.79 -20.80
CA ASN A 43 -7.36 -14.65 -20.73
C ASN A 43 -7.88 -13.46 -19.90
N ASP A 44 -8.43 -13.75 -18.71
CA ASP A 44 -9.08 -12.74 -17.88
C ASP A 44 -8.99 -13.07 -16.39
N TRP A 45 -9.19 -12.04 -15.55
CA TRP A 45 -9.33 -12.16 -14.11
C TRP A 45 -10.75 -12.53 -13.71
N LYS A 46 -10.90 -13.48 -12.77
CA LYS A 46 -12.17 -13.88 -12.19
C LYS A 46 -12.07 -13.87 -10.67
N GLY A 47 -13.08 -13.34 -10.02
CA GLY A 47 -13.16 -13.26 -8.56
C GLY A 47 -13.97 -12.08 -8.08
N SER A 48 -13.92 -11.86 -6.77
CA SER A 48 -14.62 -10.76 -6.10
C SER A 48 -13.79 -9.47 -5.99
N LEU A 49 -12.46 -9.55 -6.17
CA LEU A 49 -11.58 -8.39 -6.20
C LEU A 49 -11.57 -7.81 -7.61
N ILE A 50 -12.19 -6.66 -7.80
CA ILE A 50 -12.29 -5.96 -9.08
C ILE A 50 -11.33 -4.78 -9.09
N ASP A 51 -11.39 -3.93 -8.06
CA ASP A 51 -10.63 -2.71 -7.96
C ASP A 51 -9.58 -2.75 -6.86
N ILE A 52 -8.46 -2.10 -7.13
CA ILE A 52 -7.36 -1.91 -6.19
C ILE A 52 -7.51 -0.53 -5.56
N THR A 53 -7.45 -0.48 -4.22
CA THR A 53 -7.51 0.78 -3.47
C THR A 53 -6.23 0.98 -2.65
N PRO A 54 -5.79 2.22 -2.43
CA PRO A 54 -4.53 2.49 -1.73
C PRO A 54 -4.60 2.14 -0.23
N GLN A 55 -5.80 2.07 0.36
CA GLN A 55 -6.01 1.75 1.77
C GLN A 55 -5.72 0.29 2.12
N LYS A 56 -5.71 -0.61 1.13
CA LYS A 56 -5.62 -2.06 1.36
C LYS A 56 -4.22 -2.60 1.09
N ARG A 57 -3.84 -3.59 1.88
CA ARG A 57 -2.73 -4.48 1.58
C ARG A 57 -3.20 -5.59 0.64
N TYR A 58 -2.32 -5.99 -0.26
CA TYR A 58 -2.55 -7.12 -1.17
C TYR A 58 -1.44 -8.16 -1.05
N MET A 59 -1.79 -9.40 -1.30
CA MET A 59 -0.86 -10.50 -1.54
C MET A 59 -1.02 -10.92 -2.99
N ILE A 60 0.11 -11.07 -3.69
CA ILE A 60 0.15 -11.52 -5.08
C ILE A 60 0.96 -12.82 -5.11
N ASN A 61 0.41 -13.84 -5.76
CA ASN A 61 1.12 -15.08 -6.05
C ASN A 61 1.31 -15.18 -7.56
N VAL A 62 2.57 -15.19 -7.98
CA VAL A 62 2.97 -15.34 -9.38
C VAL A 62 3.81 -16.61 -9.54
N ALA A 63 3.77 -17.23 -10.71
CA ALA A 63 4.52 -18.46 -10.98
C ALA A 63 6.03 -18.20 -11.14
N GLU A 64 6.40 -17.01 -11.58
CA GLU A 64 7.78 -16.59 -11.82
C GLU A 64 7.99 -15.15 -11.32
N LYS A 65 9.23 -14.84 -10.92
CA LYS A 65 9.60 -13.47 -10.55
C LYS A 65 9.36 -12.52 -11.73
N ASP A 66 8.68 -11.41 -11.45
CA ASP A 66 8.36 -10.40 -12.45
C ASP A 66 8.29 -9.00 -11.82
N THR A 67 8.18 -7.96 -12.65
CA THR A 67 8.15 -6.56 -12.19
C THR A 67 6.84 -5.92 -12.59
N ILE A 68 6.18 -5.27 -11.63
CA ILE A 68 5.01 -4.44 -11.91
C ILE A 68 5.49 -3.02 -12.21
N CYS A 69 5.16 -2.54 -13.41
CA CYS A 69 5.42 -1.16 -13.83
C CYS A 69 4.08 -0.41 -13.90
N MET A 70 4.00 0.73 -13.23
CA MET A 70 2.80 1.57 -13.22
C MET A 70 3.17 3.03 -13.46
N LYS A 71 2.28 3.74 -14.15
CA LYS A 71 2.35 5.20 -14.30
C LYS A 71 1.04 5.79 -13.78
N GLY A 72 1.13 6.77 -12.88
CA GLY A 72 -0.05 7.40 -12.29
C GLY A 72 0.32 8.55 -11.39
N SER A 73 -0.70 9.22 -10.87
CA SER A 73 -0.54 10.31 -9.90
C SER A 73 -0.56 9.76 -8.47
N PRO A 74 0.29 10.26 -7.56
CA PRO A 74 0.20 9.92 -6.14
C PRO A 74 -1.16 10.30 -5.57
N TYR A 75 -1.66 9.51 -4.64
CA TYR A 75 -2.84 9.86 -3.86
C TYR A 75 -2.53 10.90 -2.78
N LEU A 76 -3.49 11.78 -2.51
CA LEU A 76 -3.46 12.65 -1.33
C LEU A 76 -3.88 11.82 -0.12
N THR A 77 -3.04 11.75 0.90
CA THR A 77 -3.24 10.84 2.05
C THR A 77 -4.49 11.10 2.85
N GLU A 78 -4.89 12.37 2.95
CA GLU A 78 -6.10 12.83 3.64
C GLU A 78 -7.41 12.39 2.99
N GLU A 79 -7.39 12.09 1.70
CA GLU A 79 -8.56 11.61 0.95
C GLU A 79 -8.81 10.10 1.13
N PHE A 80 -7.83 9.40 1.68
CA PHE A 80 -7.87 7.93 1.82
C PHE A 80 -7.71 7.47 3.28
N PRO A 81 -8.64 7.87 4.18
CA PRO A 81 -8.65 7.36 5.55
C PRO A 81 -8.88 5.84 5.54
N ILE A 82 -8.22 5.15 6.47
CA ILE A 82 -8.36 3.71 6.66
C ILE A 82 -9.10 3.45 7.96
N THR A 83 -10.27 2.83 7.88
CA THR A 83 -10.98 2.35 9.07
C THR A 83 -10.22 1.20 9.68
N ILE A 84 -9.90 1.30 10.97
CA ILE A 84 -9.19 0.30 11.76
C ILE A 84 -10.14 -0.30 12.78
N SER A 85 -10.24 -1.62 12.78
CA SER A 85 -11.03 -2.39 13.74
C SER A 85 -10.11 -3.08 14.76
N PRO A 86 -10.60 -3.38 15.98
CA PRO A 86 -9.84 -4.20 16.91
C PRO A 86 -9.47 -5.55 16.29
N GLY A 87 -8.23 -6.00 16.52
CA GLY A 87 -7.70 -7.20 15.92
C GLY A 87 -6.78 -6.91 14.73
N TRP A 88 -6.69 -7.84 13.78
CA TRP A 88 -5.83 -7.73 12.60
C TRP A 88 -6.51 -6.93 11.49
N ASN A 89 -5.75 -6.03 10.88
CA ASN A 89 -6.14 -5.21 9.73
C ASN A 89 -5.08 -5.31 8.63
N TRP A 90 -5.51 -5.44 7.40
CA TRP A 90 -4.64 -5.42 6.24
C TRP A 90 -4.55 -4.00 5.70
N VAL A 91 -3.51 -3.25 6.07
CA VAL A 91 -3.38 -1.83 5.75
C VAL A 91 -2.40 -1.59 4.60
N GLY A 92 -2.84 -0.79 3.62
CA GLY A 92 -1.99 -0.25 2.57
C GLY A 92 -1.19 0.93 3.08
N TYR A 93 -0.09 1.25 2.40
CA TYR A 93 0.68 2.46 2.66
C TYR A 93 0.42 3.46 1.54
N VAL A 94 -0.37 4.49 1.85
CA VAL A 94 -0.84 5.49 0.87
C VAL A 94 0.24 6.51 0.50
N PRO A 95 1.12 6.97 1.43
CA PRO A 95 2.08 8.02 1.13
C PRO A 95 3.09 7.64 0.03
N SER A 96 3.58 8.64 -0.69
CA SER A 96 4.63 8.50 -1.72
C SER A 96 6.05 8.50 -1.16
N THR A 97 6.23 8.83 0.12
CA THR A 97 7.52 8.84 0.81
C THR A 97 7.47 7.98 2.07
N GLY A 98 8.61 7.41 2.45
CA GLY A 98 8.72 6.63 3.68
C GLY A 98 8.60 7.50 4.93
N MET A 99 8.09 6.91 6.03
CA MET A 99 8.07 7.55 7.34
C MET A 99 8.25 6.52 8.45
N THR A 100 8.64 6.97 9.64
CA THR A 100 8.76 6.07 10.79
C THR A 100 7.39 5.51 11.20
N VAL A 101 7.38 4.35 11.83
CA VAL A 101 6.14 3.74 12.38
C VAL A 101 5.44 4.71 13.32
N THR A 102 6.19 5.41 14.17
CA THR A 102 5.64 6.41 15.11
C THR A 102 4.98 7.58 14.38
N GLN A 103 5.59 8.07 13.30
CA GLN A 103 5.00 9.15 12.50
C GLN A 103 3.73 8.69 11.79
N ALA A 104 3.77 7.49 11.19
CA ALA A 104 2.65 6.92 10.45
C ALA A 104 1.40 6.76 11.32
N PHE A 105 1.59 6.34 12.57
CA PHE A 105 0.48 6.02 13.49
C PHE A 105 0.22 7.08 14.56
N ARG A 106 0.73 8.30 14.38
CA ARG A 106 0.51 9.41 15.34
C ARG A 106 -0.97 9.75 15.60
N GLY A 107 -1.86 9.41 14.66
CA GLY A 107 -3.31 9.60 14.78
C GLY A 107 -4.05 8.43 15.42
N LEU A 108 -3.36 7.33 15.73
CA LEU A 108 -3.92 6.19 16.44
C LEU A 108 -3.55 6.24 17.93
N THR A 109 -4.32 5.51 18.73
CA THR A 109 -4.06 5.33 20.18
C THR A 109 -3.69 3.88 20.46
N PRO A 110 -2.45 3.47 20.14
CA PRO A 110 -2.02 2.09 20.34
C PRO A 110 -1.93 1.76 21.85
N LEU A 111 -2.21 0.51 22.17
CA LEU A 111 -2.07 -0.04 23.52
C LEU A 111 -0.87 -0.99 23.58
N ASN A 112 -0.42 -1.24 24.80
CA ASN A 112 0.67 -2.18 25.06
C ASN A 112 0.38 -3.55 24.43
N GLY A 113 1.28 -4.03 23.58
CA GLY A 113 1.11 -5.31 22.87
C GLY A 113 0.51 -5.19 21.46
N ASP A 114 0.10 -4.00 21.01
CA ASP A 114 -0.28 -3.79 19.60
C ASP A 114 0.93 -4.00 18.69
N ILE A 115 0.70 -4.55 17.49
CA ILE A 115 1.79 -5.01 16.62
C ILE A 115 1.54 -4.53 15.20
N ILE A 116 2.60 -4.05 14.55
CA ILE A 116 2.65 -3.92 13.10
C ILE A 116 3.72 -4.83 12.52
N LYS A 117 3.43 -5.44 11.37
CA LYS A 117 4.40 -6.27 10.65
C LYS A 117 4.28 -6.15 9.14
N SER A 118 5.44 -6.26 8.48
CA SER A 118 5.58 -6.53 7.07
C SER A 118 5.64 -8.05 6.82
N GLN A 119 6.25 -8.49 5.75
CA GLN A 119 6.50 -9.91 5.49
C GLN A 119 7.57 -10.48 6.43
N THR A 120 8.62 -9.72 6.74
CA THR A 120 9.81 -10.19 7.46
C THR A 120 10.14 -9.35 8.69
N LEU A 121 9.59 -8.16 8.83
CA LEU A 121 9.89 -7.21 9.92
C LEU A 121 8.63 -6.95 10.75
N PHE A 122 8.84 -6.61 12.03
CA PHE A 122 7.75 -6.22 12.92
C PHE A 122 8.17 -5.14 13.90
N ALA A 123 7.19 -4.44 14.47
CA ALA A 123 7.34 -3.62 15.66
C ALA A 123 6.14 -3.83 16.58
N GLN A 124 6.37 -3.78 17.89
CA GLN A 124 5.37 -3.88 18.94
C GLN A 124 5.33 -2.58 19.72
N TYR A 125 4.13 -2.14 20.06
CA TYR A 125 3.96 -0.98 20.92
C TYR A 125 4.14 -1.36 22.39
N VAL A 126 4.99 -0.60 23.09
CA VAL A 126 5.23 -0.72 24.52
C VAL A 126 4.86 0.60 25.17
N ALA A 127 3.90 0.56 26.11
CA ALA A 127 3.42 1.75 26.78
C ALA A 127 4.57 2.49 27.50
N GLY A 128 4.64 3.80 27.32
CA GLY A 128 5.71 4.64 27.87
C GLY A 128 7.01 4.67 27.06
N ILE A 129 7.18 3.78 26.07
CA ILE A 129 8.38 3.71 25.23
C ILE A 129 8.04 3.98 23.77
N GLY A 130 6.94 3.42 23.25
CA GLY A 130 6.55 3.53 21.85
C GLY A 130 6.72 2.23 21.06
N TRP A 131 6.88 2.33 19.75
CA TRP A 131 7.05 1.19 18.85
C TRP A 131 8.49 0.66 18.89
N ILE A 132 8.66 -0.63 19.25
CA ILE A 132 9.95 -1.31 19.37
C ILE A 132 9.96 -2.52 18.47
N GLY A 133 11.05 -2.72 17.73
CA GLY A 133 11.26 -3.85 16.85
C GLY A 133 12.27 -3.55 15.75
N ASN A 134 12.24 -4.36 14.71
CA ASN A 134 13.11 -4.16 13.53
C ASN A 134 12.38 -3.50 12.35
N LEU A 135 11.06 -3.29 12.43
CA LEU A 135 10.29 -2.47 11.49
C LEU A 135 10.28 -1.02 11.98
N ASN A 136 11.23 -0.22 11.52
CA ASN A 136 11.37 1.18 11.94
C ASN A 136 10.67 2.15 10.98
N PHE A 137 10.59 1.80 9.70
CA PHE A 137 10.01 2.63 8.64
C PHE A 137 8.93 1.88 7.89
N LEU A 138 7.88 2.61 7.52
CA LEU A 138 6.92 2.20 6.52
C LEU A 138 7.31 2.84 5.19
N GLU A 139 7.17 2.09 4.10
CA GLU A 139 7.66 2.47 2.78
C GLU A 139 6.55 2.40 1.74
N PRO A 140 6.60 3.26 0.70
CA PRO A 140 5.71 3.17 -0.45
C PRO A 140 5.68 1.75 -1.02
N LEU A 141 4.52 1.36 -1.57
CA LEU A 141 4.29 0.08 -2.23
C LEU A 141 4.36 -1.15 -1.31
N LYS A 142 4.65 -0.96 -0.03
CA LYS A 142 4.59 -2.01 0.99
C LYS A 142 3.20 -2.04 1.63
N GLY A 143 2.69 -3.22 1.87
CA GLY A 143 1.46 -3.43 2.64
C GLY A 143 1.78 -4.09 3.97
N TYR A 144 1.04 -3.73 5.00
CA TYR A 144 1.33 -4.12 6.38
C TYR A 144 0.14 -4.85 7.02
N LEU A 145 0.43 -5.64 8.05
CA LEU A 145 -0.57 -6.19 8.97
C LEU A 145 -0.47 -5.42 10.28
N LEU A 146 -1.56 -4.77 10.66
CA LEU A 146 -1.68 -4.03 11.91
C LEU A 146 -2.65 -4.76 12.83
N LYS A 147 -2.15 -5.26 13.97
CA LYS A 147 -2.98 -5.72 15.08
C LYS A 147 -3.09 -4.60 16.09
N ILE A 148 -4.31 -4.16 16.35
CA ILE A 148 -4.57 -3.06 17.28
C ILE A 148 -5.74 -3.41 18.19
N SER A 149 -5.68 -2.92 19.42
CA SER A 149 -6.70 -3.19 20.46
C SER A 149 -7.89 -2.25 20.36
N ASN A 150 -7.67 -1.00 19.92
CA ASN A 150 -8.71 0.03 19.81
C ASN A 150 -9.12 0.23 18.34
N ALA A 151 -10.41 0.41 18.11
CA ALA A 151 -10.91 0.92 16.83
C ALA A 151 -10.42 2.36 16.60
N GLY A 152 -10.29 2.75 15.33
CA GLY A 152 -9.88 4.11 14.98
C GLY A 152 -9.91 4.37 13.48
N THR A 153 -9.43 5.53 13.11
CA THR A 153 -9.23 5.89 11.70
C THR A 153 -7.77 6.26 11.50
N LEU A 154 -7.10 5.53 10.64
CA LEU A 154 -5.73 5.84 10.24
C LEU A 154 -5.76 6.80 9.05
N VAL A 155 -5.26 8.01 9.26
CA VAL A 155 -4.94 8.96 8.19
C VAL A 155 -3.43 9.15 8.24
N TYR A 156 -2.74 8.73 7.19
CA TYR A 156 -1.31 8.97 7.11
C TYR A 156 -1.04 10.47 7.01
N PRO A 157 -0.07 11.00 7.78
CA PRO A 157 0.31 12.39 7.63
C PRO A 157 0.83 12.66 6.23
N THR A 158 0.47 13.82 5.68
CA THR A 158 1.15 14.34 4.50
C THR A 158 2.62 14.51 4.84
N SER A 159 3.51 14.05 3.97
CA SER A 159 4.94 14.31 4.13
C SER A 159 5.18 15.82 3.86
N THR A 160 5.05 16.62 4.92
CA THR A 160 5.63 17.96 4.92
C THR A 160 7.15 17.81 5.03
N GLY A 161 7.78 17.36 3.95
CA GLY A 161 9.16 17.76 3.71
C GLY A 161 9.14 19.28 3.72
N ASN A 162 10.02 19.89 4.49
CA ASN A 162 10.24 21.32 4.60
C ASN A 162 10.48 21.92 3.19
N ARG A 163 9.41 22.16 2.44
CA ARG A 163 9.39 23.03 1.28
C ARG A 163 8.52 24.21 1.63
N PRO A 164 9.06 25.43 1.55
CA PRO A 164 8.23 26.61 1.51
C PRO A 164 7.18 26.40 0.40
N ILE A 165 5.95 26.81 0.64
CA ILE A 165 4.90 26.86 -0.37
C ILE A 165 5.32 27.98 -1.38
N GLU A 166 6.26 27.69 -2.23
CA GLU A 166 6.38 28.38 -3.50
C GLU A 166 5.39 27.68 -4.44
N ALA A 167 4.53 28.47 -5.03
CA ALA A 167 3.56 28.01 -6.00
C ALA A 167 4.28 27.12 -7.02
N ILE A 168 3.97 25.81 -6.99
CA ILE A 168 4.53 24.85 -7.93
C ILE A 168 4.01 25.25 -9.30
N SER A 169 4.92 25.69 -10.18
CA SER A 169 4.55 26.00 -11.55
C SER A 169 3.99 24.75 -12.24
N PRO A 170 3.06 24.89 -13.19
CA PRO A 170 2.53 23.75 -13.95
C PRO A 170 3.59 22.85 -14.58
N GLU A 171 4.77 23.42 -14.90
CA GLU A 171 5.93 22.68 -15.43
C GLU A 171 6.62 21.80 -14.38
N ALA A 172 6.66 22.23 -13.12
CA ALA A 172 7.22 21.41 -12.02
C ALA A 172 6.28 20.25 -11.67
N LEU A 173 4.97 20.42 -11.82
CA LEU A 173 3.98 19.35 -11.66
C LEU A 173 4.16 18.28 -12.75
N ALA A 174 4.42 18.69 -13.98
CA ALA A 174 4.67 17.79 -15.10
C ALA A 174 5.98 16.99 -14.95
N ALA A 175 7.02 17.60 -14.36
CA ALA A 175 8.29 16.92 -14.12
C ALA A 175 8.21 15.87 -12.97
N GLN A 176 7.32 16.05 -12.00
CA GLN A 176 7.08 15.08 -10.93
C GLN A 176 6.17 13.92 -11.33
N ALA A 177 5.37 14.09 -12.39
CA ALA A 177 4.45 13.06 -12.89
C ALA A 177 5.13 11.91 -13.67
N ILE A 178 6.45 12.00 -13.91
CA ILE A 178 7.22 10.99 -14.64
C ILE A 178 8.20 10.31 -13.67
N GLN A 179 7.69 9.69 -12.61
CA GLN A 179 8.49 8.76 -11.83
C GLN A 179 8.09 7.34 -12.22
N GLU A 180 8.77 6.82 -13.25
CA GLU A 180 8.78 5.38 -13.54
C GLU A 180 9.56 4.70 -12.40
N ALA A 181 8.85 4.15 -11.44
CA ALA A 181 9.45 3.31 -10.42
C ALA A 181 9.23 1.84 -10.80
N PRO A 182 10.25 1.11 -11.30
CA PRO A 182 10.14 -0.33 -11.45
C PRO A 182 10.01 -0.96 -10.06
N MET A 183 8.96 -1.73 -9.84
CA MET A 183 8.76 -2.49 -8.62
C MET A 183 9.29 -3.90 -8.80
N THR A 184 10.33 -4.25 -8.04
CA THR A 184 10.80 -5.63 -7.94
C THR A 184 10.19 -6.23 -6.66
N PHE A 185 9.43 -7.31 -6.81
CA PHE A 185 8.93 -8.09 -5.69
C PHE A 185 9.83 -9.28 -5.48
N ASP A 186 10.42 -9.42 -4.29
CA ASP A 186 11.04 -10.65 -3.82
C ASP A 186 9.97 -11.49 -3.14
N PHE A 187 9.68 -12.66 -3.71
CA PHE A 187 8.72 -13.63 -3.19
C PHE A 187 9.41 -14.75 -2.46
#